data_99f9d25885a16bbc6555bb1622d7877b
#
_entry.id   99f9d25885a16bbc6555bb1622d7877b
#
_cell.length_a   1.000
_cell.length_b   1.000
_cell.length_c   1.000
_cell.angle_alpha   90.00
_cell.angle_beta   90.00
_cell.angle_gamma   90.00
#
_symmetry.space_group_name_H-M   'P 1'
#
loop_
_entity.id
_entity.type
_entity.pdbx_description
1 polymer ?
#
loop_
_entity_poly.entity_id
_entity_poly.type
_entity_poly.pdbx_seq_one_letter_code
_entity_poly.pdbx_strand_id
1 'polypeptide(L)'
;MSETLAQVRRTLRPVAIIVLVGALLVGFGPVVLDSYSVNVLTRSLLYAAVALTVDLLWGYMGILTFGQSAFFAIGAYTSGLIFTHIGFSPWLALAALVLGVLAAMAVAALVGWLAFWHGATNLYASVITLVLCIVCTQVIFSGGNFTGSSSGLTGFDSFDLSMQAWFWIAGGFLIVVTAGAWLLVHSDAGRILIAIRENEQRCEYLGLNTALLKTT
;
A
#
# COMPACT_ATOMS: atom_id res chain seq x y z
N MET A 1 6.42 -5.04 -35.23
CA MET A 1 5.42 -5.95 -34.60
C MET A 1 6.09 -7.13 -33.89
N SER A 2 7.19 -7.69 -34.37
CA SER A 2 7.94 -8.79 -33.70
C SER A 2 8.69 -8.35 -32.42
N GLU A 3 9.28 -7.16 -32.40
CA GLU A 3 10.03 -6.65 -31.22
C GLU A 3 9.12 -6.28 -30.06
N THR A 4 7.96 -5.67 -30.35
CA THR A 4 6.96 -5.36 -29.31
C THR A 4 6.40 -6.61 -28.65
N LEU A 5 6.16 -7.68 -29.41
CA LEU A 5 5.72 -8.98 -28.87
C LEU A 5 6.81 -9.66 -28.04
N ALA A 6 8.07 -9.51 -28.41
CA ALA A 6 9.19 -10.05 -27.65
C ALA A 6 9.39 -9.29 -26.32
N GLN A 7 9.18 -7.99 -26.31
CA GLN A 7 9.28 -7.14 -25.12
C GLN A 7 8.15 -7.42 -24.15
N VAL A 8 6.90 -7.52 -24.63
CA VAL A 8 5.74 -7.92 -23.82
C VAL A 8 5.94 -9.31 -23.20
N ARG A 9 6.48 -10.25 -23.98
CA ARG A 9 6.76 -11.61 -23.49
C ARG A 9 7.86 -11.64 -22.42
N ARG A 10 8.85 -10.75 -22.50
CA ARG A 10 9.92 -10.62 -21.47
C ARG A 10 9.39 -10.10 -20.14
N THR A 11 8.42 -9.18 -20.16
CA THR A 11 7.80 -8.63 -18.94
C THR A 11 6.76 -9.56 -18.33
N LEU A 12 6.00 -10.29 -19.14
CA LEU A 12 4.93 -11.15 -18.65
C LEU A 12 5.41 -12.50 -18.08
N ARG A 13 6.55 -13.02 -18.54
CA ARG A 13 7.09 -14.28 -18.00
C ARG A 13 7.36 -14.24 -16.49
N PRO A 14 8.10 -13.26 -15.94
CA PRO A 14 8.32 -13.20 -14.50
C PRO A 14 7.03 -12.93 -13.72
N VAL A 15 6.09 -12.15 -14.24
CA VAL A 15 4.76 -11.98 -13.62
C VAL A 15 4.04 -13.33 -13.53
N ALA A 16 4.04 -14.12 -14.60
CA ALA A 16 3.43 -15.44 -14.58
C ALA A 16 4.10 -16.37 -13.55
N ILE A 17 5.42 -16.30 -13.40
CA ILE A 17 6.15 -17.07 -12.39
C ILE A 17 5.77 -16.61 -10.97
N ILE A 18 5.72 -15.29 -10.72
CA ILE A 18 5.31 -14.70 -9.42
C ILE A 18 3.90 -15.18 -9.06
N VAL A 19 2.96 -15.08 -9.99
CA VAL A 19 1.57 -15.49 -9.78
C VAL A 19 1.48 -17.00 -9.53
N LEU A 20 2.19 -17.82 -10.31
CA LEU A 20 2.13 -19.26 -10.20
C LEU A 20 2.76 -19.76 -8.89
N VAL A 21 3.97 -19.28 -8.56
CA VAL A 21 4.65 -19.64 -7.30
C VAL A 21 3.89 -19.12 -6.11
N GLY A 22 3.41 -17.87 -6.16
CA GLY A 22 2.60 -17.27 -5.11
C GLY A 22 1.29 -18.05 -4.90
N ALA A 23 0.58 -18.39 -5.97
CA ALA A 23 -0.67 -19.17 -5.89
C ALA A 23 -0.44 -20.58 -5.33
N LEU A 24 0.66 -21.24 -5.67
CA LEU A 24 1.03 -22.52 -5.09
C LEU A 24 1.29 -22.39 -3.58
N LEU A 25 2.10 -21.43 -3.16
CA LEU A 25 2.43 -21.22 -1.74
C LEU A 25 1.19 -20.85 -0.92
N VAL A 26 0.37 -19.96 -1.44
CA VAL A 26 -0.89 -19.53 -0.78
C VAL A 26 -1.94 -20.65 -0.79
N GLY A 27 -2.03 -21.43 -1.87
CA GLY A 27 -2.99 -22.54 -1.97
C GLY A 27 -2.68 -23.69 -1.01
N PHE A 28 -1.40 -24.09 -0.93
CA PHE A 28 -0.98 -25.20 -0.07
C PHE A 28 -0.72 -24.80 1.39
N GLY A 29 -0.50 -23.51 1.67
CA GLY A 29 -0.17 -23.03 3.03
C GLY A 29 -1.12 -23.53 4.11
N PRO A 30 -2.44 -23.34 4.02
CA PRO A 30 -3.38 -23.76 5.05
C PRO A 30 -3.52 -25.26 5.24
N VAL A 31 -3.04 -26.07 4.29
CA VAL A 31 -3.11 -27.54 4.36
C VAL A 31 -1.94 -28.10 5.19
N VAL A 32 -0.80 -27.41 5.17
CA VAL A 32 0.43 -27.87 5.82
C VAL A 32 0.63 -27.24 7.19
N LEU A 33 0.08 -26.03 7.38
CA LEU A 33 0.32 -25.22 8.57
C LEU A 33 -0.82 -25.38 9.59
N ASP A 34 -0.44 -25.32 10.87
CA ASP A 34 -1.41 -25.25 11.97
C ASP A 34 -2.13 -23.89 12.03
N SER A 35 -3.28 -23.84 12.69
CA SER A 35 -4.14 -22.65 12.75
C SER A 35 -3.44 -21.42 13.33
N TYR A 36 -2.52 -21.59 14.27
CA TYR A 36 -1.75 -20.49 14.83
C TYR A 36 -0.81 -19.88 13.77
N SER A 37 -0.06 -20.70 13.06
CA SER A 37 0.84 -20.28 11.99
C SER A 37 0.10 -19.61 10.84
N VAL A 38 -1.08 -20.11 10.46
CA VAL A 38 -1.93 -19.49 9.44
C VAL A 38 -2.33 -18.09 9.87
N ASN A 39 -2.73 -17.86 11.12
CA ASN A 39 -3.11 -16.54 11.62
C ASN A 39 -1.93 -15.55 11.60
N VAL A 40 -0.77 -15.97 12.10
CA VAL A 40 0.45 -15.14 12.09
C VAL A 40 0.86 -14.80 10.68
N LEU A 41 0.88 -15.77 9.77
CA LEU A 41 1.25 -15.57 8.37
C LEU A 41 0.25 -14.69 7.63
N THR A 42 -1.05 -14.79 7.89
CA THR A 42 -2.07 -13.91 7.29
C THR A 42 -1.72 -12.44 7.53
N ARG A 43 -1.39 -12.09 8.77
CA ARG A 43 -0.98 -10.72 9.11
C ARG A 43 0.36 -10.35 8.46
N SER A 44 1.32 -11.29 8.46
CA SER A 44 2.63 -11.08 7.84
C SER A 44 2.54 -10.84 6.34
N LEU A 45 1.63 -11.51 5.62
CA LEU A 45 1.40 -11.30 4.19
C LEU A 45 0.88 -9.88 3.90
N LEU A 46 -0.01 -9.35 4.75
CA LEU A 46 -0.47 -7.96 4.62
C LEU A 46 0.65 -6.95 4.89
N TYR A 47 1.46 -7.18 5.93
CA TYR A 47 2.63 -6.34 6.19
C TYR A 47 3.69 -6.43 5.08
N ALA A 48 3.87 -7.60 4.47
CA ALA A 48 4.73 -7.75 3.31
C ALA A 48 4.26 -6.91 2.11
N ALA A 49 2.96 -6.81 1.88
CA ALA A 49 2.41 -5.93 0.84
C ALA A 49 2.72 -4.44 1.13
N VAL A 50 2.61 -4.01 2.39
CA VAL A 50 3.01 -2.65 2.80
C VAL A 50 4.51 -2.43 2.61
N ALA A 51 5.34 -3.40 3.00
CA ALA A 51 6.80 -3.33 2.84
C ALA A 51 7.21 -3.18 1.36
N LEU A 52 6.53 -3.86 0.43
CA LEU A 52 6.76 -3.68 -1.01
C LEU A 52 6.53 -2.24 -1.47
N THR A 53 5.56 -1.53 -0.92
CA THR A 53 5.32 -0.12 -1.28
C THR A 53 6.44 0.79 -0.78
N VAL A 54 7.02 0.50 0.39
CA VAL A 54 8.22 1.20 0.89
C VAL A 54 9.41 0.95 -0.02
N ASP A 55 9.63 -0.31 -0.42
CA ASP A 55 10.72 -0.71 -1.30
C ASP A 55 10.64 -0.02 -2.67
N LEU A 56 9.43 0.10 -3.23
CA LEU A 56 9.20 0.84 -4.47
C LEU A 56 9.61 2.31 -4.36
N LEU A 57 9.20 2.99 -3.29
CA LEU A 57 9.52 4.40 -3.10
C LEU A 57 11.01 4.61 -2.84
N TRP A 58 11.60 3.82 -1.98
CA TRP A 58 13.02 3.94 -1.68
C TRP A 58 13.91 3.43 -2.82
N GLY A 59 13.56 2.25 -3.35
CA GLY A 59 14.35 1.60 -4.40
C GLY A 59 14.32 2.33 -5.74
N TYR A 60 13.18 2.86 -6.16
CA TYR A 60 12.99 3.45 -7.49
C TYR A 60 12.92 4.97 -7.50
N MET A 61 12.38 5.60 -6.47
CA MET A 61 12.33 7.07 -6.38
C MET A 61 13.44 7.67 -5.51
N GLY A 62 14.13 6.85 -4.71
CA GLY A 62 15.16 7.33 -3.77
C GLY A 62 14.58 8.12 -2.59
N ILE A 63 13.28 8.01 -2.32
CA ILE A 63 12.59 8.71 -1.25
C ILE A 63 12.33 7.71 -0.12
N LEU A 64 12.99 7.91 1.01
CA LEU A 64 12.71 7.15 2.23
C LEU A 64 11.46 7.71 2.90
N THR A 65 10.40 6.92 2.99
CA THR A 65 9.15 7.30 3.65
C THR A 65 8.91 6.44 4.89
N PHE A 66 8.48 7.08 5.97
CA PHE A 66 8.04 6.41 7.20
C PHE A 66 6.51 6.42 7.35
N GLY A 67 5.79 7.04 6.39
CA GLY A 67 4.35 7.25 6.46
C GLY A 67 3.48 6.06 6.06
N GLN A 68 4.05 4.96 5.60
CA GLN A 68 3.25 3.83 5.08
C GLN A 68 2.30 3.25 6.13
N SER A 69 2.75 3.18 7.38
CA SER A 69 1.90 2.73 8.49
C SER A 69 0.73 3.68 8.76
N ALA A 70 0.91 4.99 8.58
CA ALA A 70 -0.16 5.97 8.72
C ALA A 70 -1.21 5.82 7.62
N PHE A 71 -0.81 5.66 6.35
CA PHE A 71 -1.75 5.45 5.26
C PHE A 71 -2.53 4.14 5.42
N PHE A 72 -1.85 3.08 5.85
CA PHE A 72 -2.50 1.81 6.18
C PHE A 72 -3.50 1.98 7.34
N ALA A 73 -3.12 2.70 8.40
CA ALA A 73 -3.98 2.97 9.54
C ALA A 73 -5.20 3.81 9.16
N ILE A 74 -5.04 4.85 8.31
CA ILE A 74 -6.15 5.67 7.83
C ILE A 74 -7.19 4.81 7.11
N GLY A 75 -6.76 3.94 6.20
CA GLY A 75 -7.66 3.02 5.50
C GLY A 75 -8.37 2.07 6.45
N ALA A 76 -7.64 1.45 7.39
CA ALA A 76 -8.18 0.52 8.37
C ALA A 76 -9.16 1.20 9.33
N TYR A 77 -8.81 2.38 9.86
CA TYR A 77 -9.69 3.13 10.77
C TYR A 77 -10.94 3.65 10.07
N THR A 78 -10.86 4.10 8.83
CA THR A 78 -12.03 4.51 8.05
C THR A 78 -13.01 3.36 7.93
N SER A 79 -12.53 2.17 7.57
CA SER A 79 -13.39 0.97 7.47
C SER A 79 -13.92 0.54 8.85
N GLY A 80 -13.07 0.53 9.86
CA GLY A 80 -13.44 0.14 11.22
C GLY A 80 -14.48 1.07 11.84
N LEU A 81 -14.36 2.40 11.67
CA LEU A 81 -15.34 3.38 12.16
C LEU A 81 -16.70 3.19 11.48
N ILE A 82 -16.74 2.89 10.18
CA ILE A 82 -18.00 2.60 9.49
C ILE A 82 -18.65 1.36 10.08
N PHE A 83 -17.91 0.29 10.30
CA PHE A 83 -18.46 -0.94 10.86
C PHE A 83 -18.91 -0.79 12.32
N THR A 84 -18.16 -0.01 13.11
CA THR A 84 -18.50 0.23 14.52
C THR A 84 -19.74 1.10 14.70
N HIS A 85 -19.90 2.17 13.90
CA HIS A 85 -20.95 3.17 14.11
C HIS A 85 -22.18 3.01 13.22
N ILE A 86 -22.01 2.46 12.02
CA ILE A 86 -23.11 2.29 11.05
C ILE A 86 -23.59 0.83 11.02
N GLY A 87 -22.69 -0.10 11.37
CA GLY A 87 -22.96 -1.54 11.33
C GLY A 87 -22.30 -2.21 10.13
N PHE A 88 -22.53 -3.51 10.00
CA PHE A 88 -21.94 -4.34 8.97
C PHE A 88 -22.97 -4.79 7.93
N SER A 89 -22.68 -4.58 6.66
CA SER A 89 -23.34 -5.24 5.53
C SER A 89 -22.35 -5.38 4.37
N PRO A 90 -22.53 -6.36 3.45
CA PRO A 90 -21.60 -6.55 2.34
C PRO A 90 -21.43 -5.31 1.45
N TRP A 91 -22.52 -4.57 1.21
CA TRP A 91 -22.48 -3.31 0.45
C TRP A 91 -21.74 -2.19 1.20
N LEU A 92 -21.95 -2.14 2.51
CA LEU A 92 -21.27 -1.18 3.37
C LEU A 92 -19.77 -1.50 3.45
N ALA A 93 -19.39 -2.77 3.43
CA ALA A 93 -17.99 -3.19 3.39
C ALA A 93 -17.30 -2.73 2.10
N LEU A 94 -17.96 -2.83 0.95
CA LEU A 94 -17.44 -2.29 -0.31
C LEU A 94 -17.30 -0.76 -0.24
N ALA A 95 -18.31 -0.06 0.26
CA ALA A 95 -18.27 1.39 0.44
C ALA A 95 -17.15 1.81 1.41
N ALA A 96 -16.98 1.10 2.51
CA ALA A 96 -15.94 1.34 3.50
C ALA A 96 -14.53 1.16 2.90
N LEU A 97 -14.34 0.13 2.07
CA LEU A 97 -13.08 -0.08 1.34
C LEU A 97 -12.79 1.08 0.40
N VAL A 98 -13.77 1.49 -0.41
CA VAL A 98 -13.59 2.62 -1.34
C VAL A 98 -13.30 3.92 -0.59
N LEU A 99 -14.06 4.21 0.46
CA LEU A 99 -13.86 5.40 1.30
C LEU A 99 -12.51 5.37 2.01
N GLY A 100 -12.07 4.21 2.51
CA GLY A 100 -10.76 4.03 3.12
C GLY A 100 -9.61 4.31 2.15
N VAL A 101 -9.72 3.81 0.92
CA VAL A 101 -8.75 4.09 -0.15
C VAL A 101 -8.74 5.58 -0.49
N LEU A 102 -9.91 6.18 -0.70
CA LEU A 102 -10.02 7.61 -1.03
C LEU A 102 -9.49 8.50 0.09
N ALA A 103 -9.76 8.19 1.35
CA ALA A 103 -9.23 8.91 2.50
C ALA A 103 -7.70 8.82 2.57
N ALA A 104 -7.14 7.63 2.41
CA ALA A 104 -5.70 7.43 2.37
C ALA A 104 -5.05 8.18 1.20
N MET A 105 -5.66 8.14 -0.01
CA MET A 105 -5.19 8.89 -1.18
C MET A 105 -5.25 10.39 -0.97
N ALA A 106 -6.33 10.91 -0.37
CA ALA A 106 -6.47 12.34 -0.09
C ALA A 106 -5.38 12.85 0.87
N VAL A 107 -5.11 12.08 1.94
CA VAL A 107 -4.03 12.41 2.88
C VAL A 107 -2.66 12.26 2.22
N ALA A 108 -2.45 11.23 1.39
CA ALA A 108 -1.20 11.04 0.66
C ALA A 108 -0.95 12.20 -0.32
N ALA A 109 -1.98 12.65 -1.06
CA ALA A 109 -1.88 13.79 -1.97
C ALA A 109 -1.57 15.09 -1.21
N LEU A 110 -2.20 15.32 -0.06
CA LEU A 110 -1.93 16.49 0.78
C LEU A 110 -0.49 16.48 1.30
N VAL A 111 -0.03 15.35 1.81
CA VAL A 111 1.33 15.17 2.34
C VAL A 111 2.36 15.30 1.21
N GLY A 112 2.11 14.69 0.06
CA GLY A 112 2.97 14.81 -1.12
C GLY A 112 3.05 16.25 -1.62
N TRP A 113 1.92 16.95 -1.66
CA TRP A 113 1.91 18.37 -2.00
C TRP A 113 2.72 19.23 -1.03
N LEU A 114 2.55 19.02 0.29
CA LEU A 114 3.35 19.71 1.30
C LEU A 114 4.83 19.39 1.21
N ALA A 115 5.17 18.14 0.88
CA ALA A 115 6.55 17.66 0.84
C ALA A 115 7.32 18.14 -0.39
N PHE A 116 6.66 18.26 -1.57
CA PHE A 116 7.39 18.44 -2.84
C PHE A 116 7.10 19.76 -3.57
N TRP A 117 5.97 20.44 -3.29
CA TRP A 117 5.55 21.62 -4.02
C TRP A 117 6.55 22.79 -3.97
N HIS A 118 7.30 22.94 -2.88
CA HIS A 118 8.24 24.05 -2.69
C HIS A 118 9.70 23.67 -2.93
N GLY A 119 9.96 22.62 -3.72
CA GLY A 119 11.33 22.16 -4.01
C GLY A 119 12.05 21.59 -2.79
N ALA A 120 11.30 21.02 -1.85
CA ALA A 120 11.88 20.41 -0.67
C ALA A 120 12.70 19.18 -1.00
N THR A 121 13.75 18.95 -0.23
CA THR A 121 14.64 17.80 -0.40
C THR A 121 13.94 16.50 0.04
N ASN A 122 14.40 15.35 -0.46
CA ASN A 122 13.90 14.03 -0.07
C ASN A 122 13.91 13.80 1.46
N LEU A 123 14.82 14.47 2.17
CA LEU A 123 14.90 14.42 3.62
C LEU A 123 13.67 15.07 4.31
N TYR A 124 13.15 16.16 3.73
CA TYR A 124 11.90 16.77 4.19
C TYR A 124 10.70 15.84 4.05
N ALA A 125 10.62 15.11 2.95
CA ALA A 125 9.57 14.11 2.73
C ALA A 125 9.61 13.01 3.79
N SER A 126 10.81 12.54 4.17
CA SER A 126 10.99 11.55 5.24
C SER A 126 10.50 12.07 6.59
N VAL A 127 10.84 13.32 6.94
CA VAL A 127 10.44 13.93 8.21
C VAL A 127 8.93 14.17 8.25
N ILE A 128 8.33 14.71 7.19
CA ILE A 128 6.87 14.96 7.12
C ILE A 128 6.10 13.65 7.26
N THR A 129 6.53 12.59 6.58
CA THR A 129 5.87 11.29 6.66
C THR A 129 6.02 10.64 8.04
N LEU A 130 7.14 10.86 8.74
CA LEU A 130 7.32 10.43 10.13
C LEU A 130 6.36 11.18 11.07
N VAL A 131 6.27 12.50 10.93
CA VAL A 131 5.36 13.35 11.72
C VAL A 131 3.90 12.93 11.47
N LEU A 132 3.54 12.56 10.24
CA LEU A 132 2.20 12.07 9.93
C LEU A 132 1.81 10.87 10.81
N CYS A 133 2.72 9.91 11.02
CA CYS A 133 2.44 8.76 11.89
C CYS A 133 2.15 9.18 13.33
N ILE A 134 2.92 10.14 13.84
CA ILE A 134 2.72 10.68 15.21
C ILE A 134 1.37 11.40 15.29
N VAL A 135 1.04 12.23 14.31
CA VAL A 135 -0.25 12.96 14.26
C VAL A 135 -1.42 11.97 14.18
N CYS A 136 -1.36 10.97 13.30
CA CYS A 136 -2.42 9.95 13.22
C CYS A 136 -2.62 9.22 14.55
N THR A 137 -1.54 8.83 15.21
CA THR A 137 -1.60 8.18 16.52
C THR A 137 -2.24 9.10 17.56
N GLN A 138 -1.85 10.36 17.58
CA GLN A 138 -2.41 11.35 18.53
C GLN A 138 -3.88 11.65 18.28
N VAL A 139 -4.31 11.72 17.02
CA VAL A 139 -5.72 11.87 16.64
C VAL A 139 -6.55 10.69 17.13
N ILE A 140 -6.03 9.46 16.98
CA ILE A 140 -6.70 8.24 17.46
C ILE A 140 -6.83 8.29 18.99
N PHE A 141 -5.78 8.63 19.72
CA PHE A 141 -5.84 8.70 21.19
C PHE A 141 -6.76 9.80 21.69
N SER A 142 -6.79 10.94 21.04
CA SER A 142 -7.66 12.07 21.44
C SER A 142 -9.13 11.85 21.07
N GLY A 143 -9.44 10.96 20.16
CA GLY A 143 -10.81 10.65 19.75
C GLY A 143 -11.63 9.87 20.79
N GLY A 144 -11.03 9.43 21.91
CA GLY A 144 -11.70 8.80 23.03
C GLY A 144 -12.55 7.60 22.60
N ASN A 145 -13.80 7.58 23.04
CA ASN A 145 -14.73 6.48 22.75
C ASN A 145 -15.10 6.36 21.25
N PHE A 146 -14.94 7.43 20.47
CA PHE A 146 -15.25 7.40 19.05
C PHE A 146 -14.24 6.57 18.24
N THR A 147 -12.96 6.67 18.58
CA THR A 147 -11.85 5.95 17.90
C THR A 147 -11.40 4.70 18.68
N GLY A 148 -11.93 4.46 19.87
CA GLY A 148 -11.47 3.40 20.76
C GLY A 148 -10.18 3.73 21.53
N SER A 149 -9.63 4.94 21.37
CA SER A 149 -8.43 5.42 22.07
C SER A 149 -7.29 4.38 22.03
N SER A 150 -6.70 4.06 23.19
CA SER A 150 -5.59 3.09 23.30
C SER A 150 -5.99 1.63 23.09
N SER A 151 -7.27 1.29 23.23
CA SER A 151 -7.79 -0.08 23.03
C SER A 151 -8.05 -0.42 21.58
N GLY A 152 -8.13 0.60 20.71
CA GLY A 152 -8.53 0.46 19.33
C GLY A 152 -10.03 0.17 19.16
N LEU A 153 -10.46 0.03 17.92
CA LEU A 153 -11.84 -0.31 17.59
C LEU A 153 -12.05 -1.82 17.80
N THR A 154 -13.01 -2.18 18.64
CA THR A 154 -13.36 -3.57 18.97
C THR A 154 -14.86 -3.76 18.96
N GLY A 155 -15.32 -5.02 18.82
CA GLY A 155 -16.73 -5.35 18.97
C GLY A 155 -17.60 -5.03 17.76
N PHE A 156 -17.03 -4.81 16.59
CA PHE A 156 -17.78 -4.67 15.35
C PHE A 156 -17.91 -6.00 14.62
N ASP A 157 -19.05 -6.19 13.97
CA ASP A 157 -19.28 -7.34 13.11
C ASP A 157 -18.42 -7.26 11.83
N SER A 158 -17.98 -8.40 11.35
CA SER A 158 -17.20 -8.53 10.13
C SER A 158 -17.67 -9.75 9.32
N PHE A 159 -17.05 -10.02 8.18
CA PHE A 159 -17.32 -11.24 7.46
C PHE A 159 -16.96 -12.48 8.29
N ASP A 160 -17.92 -13.39 8.50
CA ASP A 160 -17.72 -14.70 9.13
C ASP A 160 -16.97 -15.64 8.16
N LEU A 161 -15.72 -15.30 7.88
CA LEU A 161 -14.87 -16.11 7.02
C LEU A 161 -13.98 -17.00 7.87
N SER A 162 -13.74 -18.21 7.37
CA SER A 162 -12.77 -19.11 7.99
C SER A 162 -11.36 -18.48 7.97
N MET A 163 -10.53 -18.86 8.94
CA MET A 163 -9.13 -18.39 9.00
C MET A 163 -8.37 -18.70 7.70
N GLN A 164 -8.66 -19.82 7.07
CA GLN A 164 -8.11 -20.21 5.78
C GLN A 164 -8.52 -19.25 4.65
N ALA A 165 -9.78 -18.81 4.64
CA ALA A 165 -10.26 -17.84 3.65
C ALA A 165 -9.54 -16.49 3.80
N TRP A 166 -9.33 -16.02 5.01
CA TRP A 166 -8.53 -14.81 5.27
C TRP A 166 -7.09 -14.94 4.79
N PHE A 167 -6.48 -16.12 4.98
CA PHE A 167 -5.14 -16.40 4.47
C PHE A 167 -5.08 -16.32 2.94
N TRP A 168 -6.06 -16.92 2.25
CA TRP A 168 -6.12 -16.85 0.78
C TRP A 168 -6.33 -15.43 0.27
N ILE A 169 -7.19 -14.65 0.94
CA ILE A 169 -7.42 -13.24 0.60
C ILE A 169 -6.14 -12.43 0.77
N ALA A 170 -5.46 -12.55 1.91
CA ALA A 170 -4.21 -11.85 2.18
C ALA A 170 -3.09 -12.24 1.21
N GLY A 171 -2.96 -13.54 0.94
CA GLY A 171 -1.99 -14.06 -0.03
C GLY A 171 -2.29 -13.62 -1.45
N GLY A 172 -3.56 -13.67 -1.88
CA GLY A 172 -4.01 -13.17 -3.17
C GLY A 172 -3.74 -11.68 -3.33
N PHE A 173 -4.00 -10.89 -2.29
CA PHE A 173 -3.67 -9.47 -2.27
C PHE A 173 -2.17 -9.22 -2.44
N LEU A 174 -1.32 -9.94 -1.72
CA LEU A 174 0.14 -9.82 -1.87
C LEU A 174 0.60 -10.18 -3.29
N ILE A 175 0.04 -11.23 -3.89
CA ILE A 175 0.37 -11.61 -5.28
C ILE A 175 0.01 -10.48 -6.25
N VAL A 176 -1.18 -9.88 -6.10
CA VAL A 176 -1.64 -8.78 -6.95
C VAL A 176 -0.74 -7.55 -6.77
N VAL A 177 -0.42 -7.18 -5.54
CA VAL A 177 0.49 -6.06 -5.25
C VAL A 177 1.88 -6.31 -5.84
N THR A 178 2.43 -7.51 -5.68
CA THR A 178 3.76 -7.86 -6.22
C THR A 178 3.76 -7.84 -7.76
N ALA A 179 2.72 -8.38 -8.39
CA ALA A 179 2.59 -8.36 -9.85
C ALA A 179 2.41 -6.92 -10.37
N GLY A 180 1.61 -6.11 -9.68
CA GLY A 180 1.41 -4.69 -10.00
C GLY A 180 2.69 -3.89 -9.84
N ALA A 181 3.45 -4.10 -8.77
CA ALA A 181 4.75 -3.50 -8.53
C ALA A 181 5.74 -3.84 -9.65
N TRP A 182 5.79 -5.10 -10.04
CA TRP A 182 6.65 -5.55 -11.16
C TRP A 182 6.28 -4.85 -12.48
N LEU A 183 4.98 -4.77 -12.80
CA LEU A 183 4.51 -4.11 -14.01
C LEU A 183 4.81 -2.60 -13.99
N LEU A 184 4.60 -1.95 -12.85
CA LEU A 184 4.89 -0.52 -12.67
C LEU A 184 6.37 -0.22 -12.89
N VAL A 185 7.25 -1.00 -12.28
CA VAL A 185 8.70 -0.82 -12.40
C VAL A 185 9.20 -1.00 -13.84
N HIS A 186 8.60 -1.92 -14.60
CA HIS A 186 8.98 -2.19 -15.98
C HIS A 186 8.21 -1.36 -17.02
N SER A 187 7.30 -0.50 -16.56
CA SER A 187 6.58 0.47 -17.40
C SER A 187 7.44 1.73 -17.68
N ASP A 188 6.96 2.57 -18.56
CA ASP A 188 7.59 3.87 -18.82
C ASP A 188 7.54 4.78 -17.59
N ALA A 189 6.51 4.66 -16.75
CA ALA A 189 6.44 5.35 -15.46
C ALA A 189 7.61 4.95 -14.55
N GLY A 190 7.91 3.66 -14.42
CA GLY A 190 9.04 3.17 -13.62
C GLY A 190 10.39 3.70 -14.12
N ARG A 191 10.57 3.81 -15.44
CA ARG A 191 11.78 4.42 -16.03
C ARG A 191 11.92 5.90 -15.68
N ILE A 192 10.82 6.64 -15.69
CA ILE A 192 10.80 8.06 -15.30
C ILE A 192 11.16 8.21 -13.83
N LEU A 193 10.63 7.35 -12.95
CA LEU A 193 10.96 7.36 -11.52
C LEU A 193 12.46 7.14 -11.28
N ILE A 194 13.07 6.19 -11.97
CA ILE A 194 14.52 5.94 -11.90
C ILE A 194 15.30 7.15 -12.43
N ALA A 195 14.88 7.77 -13.53
CA ALA A 195 15.53 8.94 -14.09
C ALA A 195 15.51 10.12 -13.11
N ILE A 196 14.39 10.36 -12.43
CA ILE A 196 14.27 11.39 -11.38
C ILE A 196 15.21 11.09 -10.22
N ARG A 197 15.30 9.84 -9.78
CA ARG A 197 16.21 9.41 -8.72
C ARG A 197 17.67 9.68 -9.09
N GLU A 198 18.09 9.38 -10.33
CA GLU A 198 19.47 9.55 -10.77
C GLU A 198 19.85 11.03 -10.92
N ASN A 199 18.99 11.85 -11.51
CA ASN A 199 19.24 13.28 -11.65
C ASN A 199 17.95 14.07 -11.87
N GLU A 200 17.41 14.62 -10.81
CA GLU A 200 16.17 15.41 -10.83
C GLU A 200 16.28 16.66 -11.72
N GLN A 201 17.39 17.39 -11.61
CA GLN A 201 17.60 18.62 -12.39
C GLN A 201 17.61 18.35 -13.90
N ARG A 202 18.20 17.23 -14.33
CA ARG A 202 18.17 16.86 -15.76
C ARG A 202 16.75 16.57 -16.24
N CYS A 203 15.93 15.93 -15.42
CA CYS A 203 14.53 15.67 -15.75
C CYS A 203 13.74 16.97 -15.88
N GLU A 204 13.99 17.96 -15.03
CA GLU A 204 13.37 19.29 -15.12
C GLU A 204 13.79 20.03 -16.39
N TYR A 205 15.06 19.99 -16.77
CA TYR A 205 15.54 20.56 -18.04
C TYR A 205 14.93 19.91 -19.28
N LEU A 206 14.49 18.65 -19.18
CA LEU A 206 13.73 17.95 -20.22
C LEU A 206 12.22 18.27 -20.20
N GLY A 207 11.78 19.17 -19.30
CA GLY A 207 10.38 19.63 -19.22
C GLY A 207 9.48 18.74 -18.35
N LEU A 208 10.03 17.79 -17.58
CA LEU A 208 9.27 16.97 -16.65
C LEU A 208 8.99 17.75 -15.36
N ASN A 209 7.73 17.77 -14.93
CA ASN A 209 7.37 18.32 -13.62
C ASN A 209 7.65 17.28 -12.52
N THR A 210 8.86 17.32 -11.96
CA THR A 210 9.34 16.33 -10.97
C THR A 210 8.52 16.38 -9.70
N ALA A 211 8.07 17.55 -9.24
CA ALA A 211 7.23 17.71 -8.06
C ALA A 211 5.87 17.00 -8.22
N LEU A 212 5.23 17.17 -9.37
CA LEU A 212 3.97 16.48 -9.67
C LEU A 212 4.15 14.97 -9.75
N LEU A 213 5.21 14.50 -10.44
CA LEU A 213 5.50 13.08 -10.61
C LEU A 213 5.88 12.37 -9.30
N LYS A 214 6.40 13.09 -8.31
CA LYS A 214 6.68 12.56 -6.97
C LYS A 214 5.44 12.52 -6.08
N THR A 215 4.40 13.31 -6.41
CA THR A 215 3.16 13.40 -5.62
C THR A 215 2.09 12.42 -6.11
N THR A 216 2.11 12.05 -7.39
CA THR A 216 1.17 11.09 -8.02
C THR A 216 1.65 9.67 -7.92
#